data_c2b8509596a11f7dd2c57c9ee7f50dbe
#
_entry.id   c2b8509596a11f7dd2c57c9ee7f50dbe
#
_cell.length_a   1.000
_cell.length_b   1.000
_cell.length_c   1.000
_cell.angle_alpha   90.00
_cell.angle_beta   90.00
_cell.angle_gamma   90.00
#
_symmetry.space_group_name_H-M   'P 1'
#
loop_
_entity.id
_entity.type
_entity.pdbx_description
1 polymer ?
#
loop_
_entity_poly.entity_id
_entity_poly.type
_entity_poly.pdbx_seq_one_letter_code
_entity_poly.pdbx_strand_id
1 'polypeptide(L)'
;TPSPVSVITANEIKRAGITDFQQALTMMVPSLSFRPNAMGSYLMMNGLSNKHVLILVNGRKVTGDITGNIDLNQIDMTRVKRIEVLNGAASSLYGSDAIGGVINIITNEPKDVVAFSSNSSYTRKNQFSQGLNLDIAQGKIGSYTSYKYDHSDGWQNSHLTEDGEDIIETIAPLSLGYSSNNFSQKFTYDATDQLSFYANGGYYNRGLERPVEREDITGGSKYNTTYEGYNWGAGAKYKLSKRNVIQFDYSGNNYASRYKYLIENSGYLPGQYALTKLQKFHDAELKGIFGFTTNSTTLFGVDYRREVIRRPESDKERSLYTSSAYGPH
;
A
#
# COMPACT_ATOMS: atom_id res chain seq x y z
N THR A 1 28.83 7.99 2.90
CA THR A 1 28.63 6.53 3.04
C THR A 1 27.23 6.20 2.55
N PRO A 2 27.03 5.21 1.67
CA PRO A 2 25.72 4.79 1.26
C PRO A 2 24.93 4.35 2.50
N SER A 3 23.68 4.81 2.61
CA SER A 3 22.81 4.40 3.72
C SER A 3 22.60 2.88 3.69
N PRO A 4 22.63 2.19 4.83
CA PRO A 4 22.44 0.75 4.86
C PRO A 4 21.04 0.38 4.37
N VAL A 5 20.98 -0.54 3.42
CA VAL A 5 19.73 -1.10 2.89
C VAL A 5 19.52 -2.46 3.56
N SER A 6 18.43 -2.60 4.30
CA SER A 6 17.96 -3.90 4.79
C SER A 6 17.03 -4.52 3.76
N VAL A 7 17.23 -5.80 3.46
CA VAL A 7 16.38 -6.54 2.51
C VAL A 7 15.70 -7.69 3.24
N ILE A 8 14.38 -7.75 3.16
CA ILE A 8 13.54 -8.81 3.72
C ILE A 8 12.96 -9.61 2.54
N THR A 9 13.30 -10.86 2.44
CA THR A 9 12.87 -11.72 1.33
C THR A 9 11.52 -12.39 1.60
N ALA A 10 10.80 -12.79 0.54
CA ALA A 10 9.57 -13.57 0.64
C ALA A 10 9.76 -14.87 1.45
N ASN A 11 10.93 -15.51 1.35
CA ASN A 11 11.23 -16.73 2.11
C ASN A 11 11.36 -16.46 3.62
N GLU A 12 11.95 -15.35 4.03
CA GLU A 12 12.03 -14.95 5.44
C GLU A 12 10.65 -14.65 5.99
N ILE A 13 9.83 -13.89 5.25
CA ILE A 13 8.43 -13.58 5.59
C ILE A 13 7.64 -14.87 5.80
N LYS A 14 7.74 -15.81 4.84
CA LYS A 14 7.04 -17.09 4.90
C LYS A 14 7.50 -17.97 6.07
N ARG A 15 8.80 -18.06 6.33
CA ARG A 15 9.37 -18.82 7.46
C ARG A 15 8.93 -18.26 8.81
N ALA A 16 8.78 -16.95 8.91
CA ALA A 16 8.30 -16.28 10.12
C ALA A 16 6.77 -16.39 10.31
N GLY A 17 6.03 -16.99 9.36
CA GLY A 17 4.57 -17.10 9.41
C GLY A 17 3.83 -15.76 9.30
N ILE A 18 4.46 -14.76 8.73
CA ILE A 18 3.95 -13.39 8.64
C ILE A 18 2.95 -13.30 7.48
N THR A 19 1.77 -12.75 7.75
CA THR A 19 0.67 -12.65 6.77
C THR A 19 0.30 -11.21 6.42
N ASP A 20 0.71 -10.23 7.23
CA ASP A 20 0.45 -8.82 6.97
C ASP A 20 1.74 -7.98 6.94
N PHE A 21 1.64 -6.83 6.23
CA PHE A 21 2.77 -5.94 5.97
C PHE A 21 3.30 -5.24 7.24
N GLN A 22 2.40 -4.84 8.13
CA GLN A 22 2.77 -4.18 9.38
C GLN A 22 3.56 -5.14 10.28
N GLN A 23 3.11 -6.38 10.39
CA GLN A 23 3.80 -7.42 11.16
C GLN A 23 5.20 -7.68 10.58
N ALA A 24 5.34 -7.76 9.24
CA ALA A 24 6.63 -7.93 8.59
C ALA A 24 7.63 -6.82 8.97
N LEU A 25 7.18 -5.58 8.89
CA LEU A 25 8.01 -4.44 9.22
C LEU A 25 8.38 -4.39 10.71
N THR A 26 7.41 -4.63 11.59
CA THR A 26 7.63 -4.59 13.06
C THR A 26 8.63 -5.63 13.51
N MET A 27 8.56 -6.85 12.96
CA MET A 27 9.43 -7.96 13.38
C MET A 27 10.81 -7.92 12.76
N MET A 28 10.93 -7.36 11.56
CA MET A 28 12.16 -7.49 10.76
C MET A 28 12.95 -6.18 10.60
N VAL A 29 12.35 -5.03 10.99
CA VAL A 29 13.01 -3.71 10.84
C VAL A 29 13.03 -2.97 12.18
N PRO A 30 14.13 -3.05 12.95
CA PRO A 30 14.22 -2.48 14.30
C PRO A 30 14.02 -0.96 14.37
N SER A 31 14.27 -0.24 13.27
CA SER A 31 14.07 1.22 13.19
C SER A 31 12.61 1.63 13.01
N LEU A 32 11.72 0.66 12.75
CA LEU A 32 10.29 0.87 12.53
C LEU A 32 9.49 0.55 13.79
N SER A 33 8.50 1.38 14.05
CA SER A 33 7.49 1.14 15.09
C SER A 33 6.11 1.57 14.59
N PHE A 34 5.09 1.01 15.22
CA PHE A 34 3.72 1.36 14.93
C PHE A 34 3.02 1.81 16.20
N ARG A 35 2.36 2.95 16.13
CA ARG A 35 1.46 3.41 17.20
C ARG A 35 0.05 3.03 16.83
N PRO A 36 -0.62 2.14 17.58
CA PRO A 36 -1.99 1.75 17.29
C PRO A 36 -2.95 2.93 17.49
N ASN A 37 -3.98 2.99 16.67
CA ASN A 37 -5.17 3.79 16.89
C ASN A 37 -6.40 3.00 16.42
N ALA A 38 -7.60 3.48 16.74
CA ALA A 38 -8.85 2.80 16.42
C ALA A 38 -9.08 2.53 14.92
N MET A 39 -8.45 3.31 14.04
CA MET A 39 -8.60 3.22 12.57
C MET A 39 -7.43 2.51 11.88
N GLY A 40 -6.43 2.06 12.64
CA GLY A 40 -5.23 1.43 12.11
C GLY A 40 -4.01 1.70 12.97
N SER A 41 -2.86 1.87 12.34
CA SER A 41 -1.60 2.12 13.04
C SER A 41 -0.78 3.20 12.34
N TYR A 42 -0.19 4.09 13.13
CA TYR A 42 0.74 5.10 12.62
C TYR A 42 2.14 4.52 12.52
N LEU A 43 2.66 4.48 11.29
CA LEU A 43 4.05 4.13 11.02
C LEU A 43 4.99 5.23 11.52
N MET A 44 6.02 4.84 12.23
CA MET A 44 7.14 5.69 12.63
C MET A 44 8.46 5.03 12.26
N MET A 45 9.42 5.79 11.79
CA MET A 45 10.76 5.32 11.46
C MET A 45 11.80 6.26 12.07
N ASN A 46 12.72 5.72 12.86
CA ASN A 46 13.72 6.51 13.59
C ASN A 46 13.11 7.67 14.43
N GLY A 47 11.91 7.46 14.99
CA GLY A 47 11.17 8.49 15.74
C GLY A 47 10.45 9.52 14.87
N LEU A 48 10.61 9.51 13.56
CA LEU A 48 9.90 10.38 12.61
C LEU A 48 8.57 9.76 12.19
N SER A 49 7.54 10.59 12.02
CA SER A 49 6.22 10.13 11.60
C SER A 49 6.20 9.67 10.14
N ASN A 50 5.16 8.94 9.78
CA ASN A 50 4.89 8.46 8.42
C ASN A 50 4.95 9.54 7.31
N LYS A 51 4.78 10.82 7.64
CA LYS A 51 4.92 11.93 6.67
C LYS A 51 6.35 12.06 6.11
N HIS A 52 7.32 11.50 6.81
CA HIS A 52 8.74 11.51 6.47
C HIS A 52 9.26 10.14 6.01
N VAL A 53 8.38 9.16 5.87
CA VAL A 53 8.72 7.81 5.42
C VAL A 53 8.03 7.56 4.08
N LEU A 54 8.83 7.38 3.05
CA LEU A 54 8.33 7.13 1.70
C LEU A 54 8.08 5.64 1.49
N ILE A 55 6.84 5.28 1.15
CA ILE A 55 6.47 3.90 0.83
C ILE A 55 6.28 3.77 -0.67
N LEU A 56 6.98 2.81 -1.25
CA LEU A 56 6.98 2.53 -2.69
C LEU A 56 6.53 1.09 -2.97
N VAL A 57 5.88 0.88 -4.09
CA VAL A 57 5.69 -0.43 -4.71
C VAL A 57 6.35 -0.41 -6.09
N ASN A 58 7.36 -1.25 -6.28
CA ASN A 58 8.18 -1.29 -7.50
C ASN A 58 8.76 0.09 -7.86
N GLY A 59 9.22 0.85 -6.85
CA GLY A 59 9.75 2.20 -7.04
C GLY A 59 8.69 3.30 -7.22
N ARG A 60 7.39 3.01 -7.15
CA ARG A 60 6.28 3.96 -7.31
C ARG A 60 5.65 4.30 -5.97
N LYS A 61 5.43 5.59 -5.72
CA LYS A 61 4.83 6.08 -4.47
C LYS A 61 3.43 5.49 -4.28
N VAL A 62 3.23 4.89 -3.11
CA VAL A 62 1.91 4.44 -2.67
C VAL A 62 1.15 5.64 -2.13
N THR A 63 -0.08 5.81 -2.59
CA THR A 63 -1.00 6.83 -2.09
C THR A 63 -2.19 6.15 -1.41
N GLY A 64 -3.03 6.91 -0.74
CA GLY A 64 -4.16 6.36 0.00
C GLY A 64 -4.01 6.64 1.49
N ASP A 65 -4.33 7.87 1.85
CA ASP A 65 -4.18 8.36 3.22
C ASP A 65 -5.47 8.14 4.01
N ILE A 66 -5.34 7.42 5.11
CA ILE A 66 -6.32 7.34 6.19
C ILE A 66 -5.83 8.24 7.32
N THR A 67 -6.51 9.38 7.56
CA THR A 67 -6.19 10.31 8.68
C THR A 67 -4.72 10.71 8.81
N GLY A 68 -4.03 10.89 7.68
CA GLY A 68 -2.61 11.27 7.64
C GLY A 68 -1.63 10.09 7.55
N ASN A 69 -2.11 8.84 7.46
CA ASN A 69 -1.30 7.65 7.24
C ASN A 69 -1.62 6.97 5.93
N ILE A 70 -0.62 6.34 5.33
CA ILE A 70 -0.86 5.45 4.18
C ILE A 70 -1.59 4.19 4.67
N ASP A 71 -2.64 3.80 3.96
CA ASP A 71 -3.33 2.54 4.20
C ASP A 71 -2.46 1.37 3.75
N LEU A 72 -1.75 0.76 4.70
CA LEU A 72 -0.86 -0.36 4.45
C LEU A 72 -1.61 -1.66 4.09
N ASN A 73 -2.91 -1.74 4.38
CA ASN A 73 -3.71 -2.93 4.07
C ASN A 73 -3.96 -3.09 2.56
N GLN A 74 -3.74 -2.03 1.77
CA GLN A 74 -3.76 -2.14 0.30
C GLN A 74 -2.57 -2.92 -0.27
N ILE A 75 -1.55 -3.25 0.57
CA ILE A 75 -0.37 -4.00 0.16
C ILE A 75 -0.65 -5.49 0.34
N ASP A 76 -0.77 -6.21 -0.78
CA ASP A 76 -0.95 -7.65 -0.78
C ASP A 76 0.41 -8.36 -0.57
N MET A 77 0.59 -8.94 0.62
CA MET A 77 1.81 -9.64 1.00
C MET A 77 2.03 -10.93 0.20
N THR A 78 0.99 -11.53 -0.36
CA THR A 78 1.11 -12.79 -1.12
C THR A 78 1.87 -12.62 -2.43
N ARG A 79 1.91 -11.41 -2.97
CA ARG A 79 2.65 -11.05 -4.19
C ARG A 79 4.01 -10.41 -3.94
N VAL A 80 4.41 -10.22 -2.68
CA VAL A 80 5.69 -9.59 -2.34
C VAL A 80 6.85 -10.54 -2.59
N LYS A 81 7.82 -10.11 -3.39
CA LYS A 81 9.09 -10.80 -3.64
C LYS A 81 10.13 -10.47 -2.56
N ARG A 82 10.23 -9.18 -2.19
CA ARG A 82 11.06 -8.68 -1.12
C ARG A 82 10.64 -7.26 -0.70
N ILE A 83 11.04 -6.86 0.48
CA ILE A 83 10.92 -5.50 0.98
C ILE A 83 12.33 -4.96 1.17
N GLU A 84 12.61 -3.79 0.61
CA GLU A 84 13.87 -3.07 0.73
C GLU A 84 13.63 -1.87 1.64
N VAL A 85 14.40 -1.76 2.72
CA VAL A 85 14.30 -0.66 3.68
C VAL A 85 15.60 0.12 3.70
N LEU A 86 15.53 1.36 3.26
CA LEU A 86 16.61 2.32 3.31
C LEU A 86 16.44 3.17 4.56
N ASN A 87 17.32 2.97 5.54
CA ASN A 87 17.34 3.71 6.80
C ASN A 87 18.06 5.06 6.66
N GLY A 88 17.43 6.12 7.18
CA GLY A 88 18.00 7.45 7.17
C GLY A 88 17.62 8.29 5.97
N ALA A 89 18.20 9.48 5.88
CA ALA A 89 17.86 10.47 4.87
C ALA A 89 18.19 10.00 3.45
N ALA A 90 17.14 9.77 2.68
CA ALA A 90 17.21 9.46 1.25
C ALA A 90 16.65 10.60 0.38
N SER A 91 16.58 11.80 0.95
CA SER A 91 15.99 12.98 0.31
C SER A 91 16.71 13.42 -0.96
N SER A 92 18.00 13.10 -1.09
CA SER A 92 18.76 13.37 -2.33
C SER A 92 18.27 12.57 -3.54
N LEU A 93 17.69 11.36 -3.30
CA LEU A 93 17.18 10.49 -4.37
C LEU A 93 15.65 10.54 -4.51
N TYR A 94 14.94 10.80 -3.42
CA TYR A 94 13.48 10.65 -3.35
C TYR A 94 12.74 11.90 -2.88
N GLY A 95 13.46 13.01 -2.65
CA GLY A 95 12.88 14.28 -2.21
C GLY A 95 12.53 14.32 -0.71
N SER A 96 11.80 15.37 -0.32
CA SER A 96 11.48 15.68 1.09
C SER A 96 10.63 14.62 1.81
N ASP A 97 9.93 13.77 1.06
CA ASP A 97 9.08 12.71 1.64
C ASP A 97 9.90 11.57 2.26
N ALA A 98 11.23 11.50 1.99
CA ALA A 98 12.12 10.42 2.38
C ALA A 98 13.18 10.82 3.43
N ILE A 99 12.87 11.78 4.30
CA ILE A 99 13.80 12.25 5.36
C ILE A 99 14.03 11.15 6.41
N GLY A 100 12.98 10.42 6.78
CA GLY A 100 13.04 9.31 7.76
C GLY A 100 13.56 8.01 7.16
N GLY A 101 13.35 7.82 5.86
CA GLY A 101 13.75 6.62 5.12
C GLY A 101 12.76 6.24 4.03
N VAL A 102 13.09 5.14 3.34
CA VAL A 102 12.29 4.59 2.24
C VAL A 102 12.00 3.11 2.48
N ILE A 103 10.77 2.71 2.24
CA ILE A 103 10.34 1.30 2.22
C ILE A 103 9.87 1.00 0.82
N ASN A 104 10.62 0.17 0.08
CA ASN A 104 10.29 -0.21 -1.29
C ASN A 104 9.87 -1.69 -1.35
N ILE A 105 8.62 -1.93 -1.72
CA ILE A 105 8.05 -3.26 -1.85
C ILE A 105 8.21 -3.71 -3.30
N ILE A 106 9.01 -4.74 -3.52
CA ILE A 106 9.20 -5.36 -4.84
C ILE A 106 8.23 -6.53 -4.95
N THR A 107 7.39 -6.51 -5.97
CA THR A 107 6.40 -7.55 -6.23
C THR A 107 6.96 -8.65 -7.14
N ASN A 108 6.30 -9.81 -7.14
CA ASN A 108 6.60 -10.88 -8.08
C ASN A 108 6.36 -10.43 -9.53
N GLU A 109 7.11 -11.04 -10.43
CA GLU A 109 6.99 -10.88 -11.87
C GLU A 109 6.69 -12.24 -12.49
N PRO A 110 5.99 -12.27 -13.64
CA PRO A 110 5.77 -13.52 -14.38
C PRO A 110 7.12 -14.17 -14.71
N LYS A 111 7.27 -15.45 -14.38
CA LYS A 111 8.51 -16.20 -14.62
C LYS A 111 8.31 -17.69 -14.88
N ASP A 112 7.23 -18.26 -14.35
CA ASP A 112 6.96 -19.68 -14.44
C ASP A 112 5.99 -19.97 -15.59
N VAL A 113 6.14 -21.11 -16.28
CA VAL A 113 5.26 -21.48 -17.42
C VAL A 113 3.81 -21.48 -16.97
N VAL A 114 3.51 -22.14 -15.85
CA VAL A 114 2.26 -22.00 -15.09
C VAL A 114 2.57 -22.32 -13.63
N ALA A 115 2.29 -21.40 -12.73
CA ALA A 115 2.34 -21.65 -11.30
C ALA A 115 1.11 -21.06 -10.60
N PHE A 116 0.49 -21.85 -9.75
CA PHE A 116 -0.62 -21.43 -8.90
C PHE A 116 -0.20 -21.55 -7.44
N SER A 117 -0.55 -20.56 -6.64
CA SER A 117 -0.39 -20.63 -5.19
C SER A 117 -1.64 -20.15 -4.47
N SER A 118 -1.95 -20.81 -3.36
CA SER A 118 -3.04 -20.49 -2.47
C SER A 118 -2.51 -20.44 -1.04
N ASN A 119 -2.83 -19.38 -0.32
CA ASN A 119 -2.47 -19.20 1.08
C ASN A 119 -3.73 -18.86 1.87
N SER A 120 -4.05 -19.69 2.86
CA SER A 120 -5.20 -19.48 3.74
C SER A 120 -4.72 -19.39 5.18
N SER A 121 -5.26 -18.47 5.95
CA SER A 121 -5.04 -18.39 7.38
C SER A 121 -6.34 -18.10 8.11
N TYR A 122 -6.48 -18.68 9.28
CA TYR A 122 -7.60 -18.43 10.19
C TYR A 122 -7.07 -18.29 11.62
N THR A 123 -7.47 -17.25 12.29
CA THR A 123 -7.08 -16.99 13.68
C THR A 123 -8.29 -16.62 14.53
N ARG A 124 -8.07 -16.33 15.83
CA ARG A 124 -9.13 -15.91 16.76
C ARG A 124 -9.89 -14.69 16.22
N LYS A 125 -11.14 -14.50 16.70
CA LYS A 125 -12.02 -13.36 16.34
C LYS A 125 -12.46 -13.40 14.86
N ASN A 126 -12.68 -14.61 14.36
CA ASN A 126 -13.07 -14.86 12.96
C ASN A 126 -12.17 -14.13 11.94
N GLN A 127 -10.89 -13.99 12.27
CA GLN A 127 -9.94 -13.40 11.36
C GLN A 127 -9.55 -14.43 10.31
N PHE A 128 -9.94 -14.18 9.08
CA PHE A 128 -9.71 -15.03 7.93
C PHE A 128 -8.96 -14.25 6.84
N SER A 129 -7.98 -14.91 6.22
CA SER A 129 -7.27 -14.38 5.06
C SER A 129 -7.12 -15.47 4.02
N GLN A 130 -7.42 -15.12 2.76
CA GLN A 130 -7.24 -16.00 1.59
C GLN A 130 -6.50 -15.24 0.50
N GLY A 131 -5.34 -15.75 0.11
CA GLY A 131 -4.57 -15.25 -1.03
C GLY A 131 -4.48 -16.29 -2.14
N LEU A 132 -4.67 -15.85 -3.39
CA LEU A 132 -4.56 -16.65 -4.60
C LEU A 132 -3.64 -15.96 -5.59
N ASN A 133 -2.67 -16.67 -6.15
CA ASN A 133 -1.81 -16.14 -7.19
C ASN A 133 -1.72 -17.11 -8.35
N LEU A 134 -1.73 -16.58 -9.57
CA LEU A 134 -1.53 -17.30 -10.82
C LEU A 134 -0.41 -16.61 -11.61
N ASP A 135 0.67 -17.33 -11.86
CA ASP A 135 1.81 -16.93 -12.67
C ASP A 135 1.81 -17.71 -13.97
N ILE A 136 1.86 -17.03 -15.09
CA ILE A 136 1.94 -17.64 -16.43
C ILE A 136 3.00 -16.87 -17.22
N ALA A 137 4.04 -17.57 -17.69
CA ALA A 137 5.02 -17.00 -18.59
C ALA A 137 5.30 -17.96 -19.73
N GLN A 138 4.94 -17.58 -20.97
CA GLN A 138 5.15 -18.36 -22.16
C GLN A 138 5.71 -17.54 -23.30
N GLY A 139 6.87 -17.93 -23.79
CA GLY A 139 7.56 -17.22 -24.85
C GLY A 139 7.87 -15.78 -24.47
N LYS A 140 7.25 -14.82 -25.17
CA LYS A 140 7.46 -13.38 -24.95
C LYS A 140 6.45 -12.72 -24.02
N ILE A 141 5.46 -13.46 -23.55
CA ILE A 141 4.33 -12.93 -22.78
C ILE A 141 4.36 -13.50 -21.37
N GLY A 142 4.17 -12.62 -20.38
CA GLY A 142 3.97 -13.01 -18.99
C GLY A 142 2.73 -12.36 -18.40
N SER A 143 2.07 -13.08 -17.49
CA SER A 143 0.88 -12.66 -16.75
C SER A 143 1.01 -13.08 -15.30
N TYR A 144 0.84 -12.16 -14.38
CA TYR A 144 0.78 -12.44 -12.94
C TYR A 144 -0.50 -11.84 -12.38
N THR A 145 -1.39 -12.71 -11.89
CA THR A 145 -2.67 -12.37 -11.28
C THR A 145 -2.60 -12.65 -9.79
N SER A 146 -3.07 -11.73 -8.97
CA SER A 146 -3.18 -11.90 -7.51
C SER A 146 -4.55 -11.44 -7.05
N TYR A 147 -5.14 -12.22 -6.13
CA TYR A 147 -6.35 -11.84 -5.41
C TYR A 147 -6.16 -12.17 -3.93
N LYS A 148 -6.53 -11.23 -3.06
CA LYS A 148 -6.52 -11.42 -1.61
C LYS A 148 -7.84 -10.94 -1.01
N TYR A 149 -8.41 -11.77 -0.13
CA TYR A 149 -9.54 -11.44 0.73
C TYR A 149 -9.10 -11.53 2.17
N ASP A 150 -9.43 -10.51 2.98
CA ASP A 150 -9.23 -10.48 4.42
C ASP A 150 -10.53 -10.11 5.11
N HIS A 151 -10.80 -10.76 6.25
CA HIS A 151 -11.96 -10.49 7.10
C HIS A 151 -11.58 -10.62 8.57
N SER A 152 -12.25 -9.84 9.43
CA SER A 152 -12.21 -9.97 10.88
C SER A 152 -13.46 -9.36 11.48
N ASP A 153 -14.04 -10.01 12.52
CA ASP A 153 -15.15 -9.44 13.28
C ASP A 153 -14.72 -8.29 14.20
N GLY A 154 -13.38 -8.10 14.36
CA GLY A 154 -12.86 -7.18 15.36
C GLY A 154 -12.99 -7.72 16.79
N TRP A 155 -12.70 -6.87 17.76
CA TRP A 155 -12.85 -7.23 19.17
C TRP A 155 -12.85 -5.99 20.06
N GLN A 156 -13.45 -6.14 21.24
CA GLN A 156 -13.46 -5.14 22.31
C GLN A 156 -13.19 -5.82 23.65
N ASN A 157 -12.78 -5.04 24.63
CA ASN A 157 -12.70 -5.52 26.01
C ASN A 157 -14.08 -5.41 26.65
N SER A 158 -14.43 -6.41 27.46
CA SER A 158 -15.50 -6.32 28.43
C SER A 158 -14.90 -6.10 29.82
N HIS A 159 -15.58 -5.34 30.65
CA HIS A 159 -15.29 -5.24 32.09
C HIS A 159 -16.23 -6.19 32.84
N LEU A 160 -15.65 -7.04 33.69
CA LEU A 160 -16.42 -7.87 34.59
C LEU A 160 -16.78 -7.04 35.84
N THR A 161 -18.02 -7.13 36.27
CA THR A 161 -18.43 -6.61 37.60
C THR A 161 -17.96 -7.51 38.73
N GLU A 162 -18.07 -7.05 39.98
CA GLU A 162 -17.85 -7.85 41.17
C GLU A 162 -18.76 -9.09 41.24
N ASP A 163 -19.92 -9.05 40.60
CA ASP A 163 -20.89 -10.16 40.52
C ASP A 163 -20.60 -11.11 39.33
N GLY A 164 -19.55 -10.86 38.55
CA GLY A 164 -19.16 -11.68 37.39
C GLY A 164 -19.99 -11.44 36.14
N GLU A 165 -20.81 -10.41 36.12
CA GLU A 165 -21.52 -9.99 34.90
C GLU A 165 -20.60 -9.11 34.00
N ASP A 166 -20.67 -9.33 32.69
CA ASP A 166 -20.00 -8.48 31.74
C ASP A 166 -20.72 -7.13 31.62
N ILE A 167 -20.11 -6.06 32.12
CA ILE A 167 -20.58 -4.70 31.86
C ILE A 167 -19.85 -4.18 30.64
N ILE A 168 -20.59 -3.88 29.59
CA ILE A 168 -20.11 -3.14 28.44
C ILE A 168 -20.51 -1.68 28.63
N GLU A 169 -19.65 -0.90 29.28
CA GLU A 169 -19.86 0.55 29.43
C GLU A 169 -19.69 1.30 28.10
N THR A 170 -18.96 0.68 27.15
CA THR A 170 -18.72 1.22 25.82
C THR A 170 -18.70 0.12 24.78
N ILE A 171 -19.33 0.36 23.63
CA ILE A 171 -19.25 -0.51 22.46
C ILE A 171 -18.11 -0.15 21.51
N ALA A 172 -17.22 0.80 21.89
CA ALA A 172 -16.05 1.14 21.10
C ALA A 172 -15.06 -0.03 21.09
N PRO A 173 -14.87 -0.72 19.96
CA PRO A 173 -13.97 -1.85 19.88
C PRO A 173 -12.51 -1.38 19.91
N LEU A 174 -11.62 -2.19 20.49
CA LEU A 174 -10.17 -2.00 20.42
C LEU A 174 -9.65 -2.29 19.01
N SER A 175 -10.31 -3.19 18.28
CA SER A 175 -10.05 -3.45 16.88
C SER A 175 -11.38 -3.51 16.14
N LEU A 176 -11.53 -2.69 15.10
CA LEU A 176 -12.73 -2.67 14.27
C LEU A 176 -12.84 -3.95 13.45
N GLY A 177 -14.08 -4.42 13.26
CA GLY A 177 -14.39 -5.40 12.23
C GLY A 177 -14.08 -4.86 10.84
N TYR A 178 -13.70 -5.72 9.93
CA TYR A 178 -13.43 -5.32 8.56
C TYR A 178 -13.57 -6.48 7.57
N SER A 179 -13.85 -6.11 6.32
CA SER A 179 -13.66 -6.97 5.15
C SER A 179 -12.91 -6.22 4.07
N SER A 180 -12.00 -6.88 3.37
CA SER A 180 -11.25 -6.27 2.28
C SER A 180 -11.01 -7.21 1.12
N ASN A 181 -10.96 -6.63 -0.08
CA ASN A 181 -10.59 -7.31 -1.32
C ASN A 181 -9.43 -6.55 -1.96
N ASN A 182 -8.45 -7.28 -2.43
CA ASN A 182 -7.32 -6.74 -3.17
C ASN A 182 -7.11 -7.60 -4.42
N PHE A 183 -7.24 -7.01 -5.59
CA PHE A 183 -6.98 -7.65 -6.87
C PHE A 183 -5.86 -6.93 -7.59
N SER A 184 -4.95 -7.67 -8.20
CA SER A 184 -3.94 -7.08 -9.07
C SER A 184 -3.61 -7.98 -10.25
N GLN A 185 -3.30 -7.33 -11.37
CA GLN A 185 -2.88 -7.96 -12.61
C GLN A 185 -1.64 -7.26 -13.13
N LYS A 186 -0.65 -8.03 -13.57
CA LYS A 186 0.52 -7.54 -14.30
C LYS A 186 0.70 -8.34 -15.56
N PHE A 187 0.91 -7.65 -16.68
CA PHE A 187 1.33 -8.22 -17.94
C PHE A 187 2.74 -7.75 -18.29
N THR A 188 3.52 -8.62 -18.90
CA THR A 188 4.84 -8.29 -19.46
C THR A 188 4.91 -8.79 -20.90
N TYR A 189 5.62 -8.07 -21.75
CA TYR A 189 5.85 -8.44 -23.15
C TYR A 189 7.27 -8.11 -23.56
N ASP A 190 8.05 -9.13 -23.84
CA ASP A 190 9.42 -9.03 -24.37
C ASP A 190 9.36 -9.02 -25.92
N ALA A 191 9.18 -7.84 -26.51
CA ALA A 191 9.07 -7.67 -27.95
C ALA A 191 10.32 -8.16 -28.67
N THR A 192 11.51 -7.80 -28.12
CA THR A 192 12.84 -8.25 -28.55
C THR A 192 13.71 -8.46 -27.32
N ASP A 193 14.94 -8.96 -27.48
CA ASP A 193 15.93 -9.09 -26.40
C ASP A 193 16.29 -7.73 -25.78
N GLN A 194 16.07 -6.65 -26.53
CA GLN A 194 16.36 -5.29 -26.13
C GLN A 194 15.15 -4.52 -25.61
N LEU A 195 13.94 -4.80 -26.13
CA LEU A 195 12.74 -4.01 -25.87
C LEU A 195 11.69 -4.85 -25.13
N SER A 196 11.35 -4.40 -23.95
CA SER A 196 10.28 -4.98 -23.13
C SER A 196 9.27 -3.94 -22.68
N PHE A 197 8.03 -4.38 -22.50
CA PHE A 197 6.89 -3.60 -22.02
C PHE A 197 6.27 -4.27 -20.81
N TYR A 198 5.64 -3.47 -19.99
CA TYR A 198 4.72 -3.97 -18.97
C TYR A 198 3.48 -3.09 -18.85
N ALA A 199 2.38 -3.70 -18.40
CA ALA A 199 1.19 -3.01 -17.94
C ALA A 199 0.70 -3.68 -16.66
N ASN A 200 0.20 -2.91 -15.72
CA ASN A 200 -0.41 -3.42 -14.50
C ASN A 200 -1.64 -2.63 -14.12
N GLY A 201 -2.54 -3.28 -13.40
CA GLY A 201 -3.71 -2.68 -12.79
C GLY A 201 -4.07 -3.36 -11.49
N GLY A 202 -4.76 -2.65 -10.61
CA GLY A 202 -5.20 -3.20 -9.33
C GLY A 202 -6.45 -2.49 -8.82
N TYR A 203 -7.18 -3.22 -8.00
CA TYR A 203 -8.36 -2.77 -7.29
C TYR A 203 -8.25 -3.17 -5.82
N TYR A 204 -8.56 -2.25 -4.95
CA TYR A 204 -8.62 -2.44 -3.51
C TYR A 204 -9.93 -1.88 -2.96
N ASN A 205 -10.56 -2.65 -2.09
CA ASN A 205 -11.73 -2.21 -1.34
C ASN A 205 -11.62 -2.72 0.09
N ARG A 206 -11.95 -1.86 1.06
CA ARG A 206 -12.03 -2.22 2.48
C ARG A 206 -13.18 -1.51 3.15
N GLY A 207 -14.03 -2.27 3.84
CA GLY A 207 -15.05 -1.77 4.74
C GLY A 207 -14.62 -1.95 6.19
N LEU A 208 -14.68 -0.89 7.01
CA LEU A 208 -14.53 -0.95 8.47
C LEU A 208 -15.91 -0.94 9.08
N GLU A 209 -16.16 -1.89 9.96
CA GLU A 209 -17.43 -2.05 10.65
C GLU A 209 -17.34 -1.51 12.07
N ARG A 210 -18.27 -0.64 12.41
CA ARG A 210 -18.38 -0.02 13.73
C ARG A 210 -19.72 -0.38 14.36
N PRO A 211 -19.77 -0.56 15.69
CA PRO A 211 -21.03 -0.67 16.38
C PRO A 211 -21.89 0.57 16.14
N VAL A 212 -23.20 0.37 15.95
CA VAL A 212 -24.15 1.46 15.76
C VAL A 212 -24.30 2.26 17.04
N GLU A 213 -24.35 3.60 16.96
CA GLU A 213 -24.65 4.46 18.10
C GLU A 213 -26.04 4.14 18.68
N ARG A 214 -26.13 4.03 20.00
CA ARG A 214 -27.36 3.77 20.76
C ARG A 214 -27.40 4.72 21.94
N GLU A 215 -28.62 5.08 22.37
CA GLU A 215 -28.82 6.04 23.47
C GLU A 215 -28.31 5.52 24.82
N ASP A 216 -28.36 4.20 25.01
CA ASP A 216 -28.04 3.51 26.27
C ASP A 216 -26.56 3.08 26.36
N ILE A 217 -25.78 3.19 25.29
CA ILE A 217 -24.40 2.70 25.24
C ILE A 217 -23.48 3.73 24.57
N THR A 218 -22.37 4.05 25.21
CA THR A 218 -21.36 4.95 24.67
C THR A 218 -20.44 4.26 23.64
N GLY A 219 -19.81 5.04 22.76
CA GLY A 219 -18.79 4.53 21.81
C GLY A 219 -19.33 3.99 20.48
N GLY A 220 -20.64 4.09 20.24
CA GLY A 220 -21.23 3.75 18.95
C GLY A 220 -20.86 4.75 17.83
N SER A 221 -21.18 4.40 16.60
CA SER A 221 -20.92 5.22 15.43
C SER A 221 -22.17 5.39 14.58
N LYS A 222 -22.31 6.58 14.00
CA LYS A 222 -23.39 6.90 13.03
C LYS A 222 -23.10 6.37 11.64
N TYR A 223 -21.88 5.98 11.36
CA TYR A 223 -21.43 5.52 10.04
C TYR A 223 -20.29 4.51 10.13
N ASN A 224 -20.23 3.65 9.15
CA ASN A 224 -19.06 2.85 8.81
C ASN A 224 -18.15 3.62 7.87
N THR A 225 -16.88 3.21 7.75
CA THR A 225 -15.95 3.82 6.80
C THR A 225 -15.58 2.81 5.73
N THR A 226 -15.64 3.23 4.47
CA THR A 226 -15.20 2.41 3.34
C THR A 226 -14.06 3.09 2.60
N TYR A 227 -13.12 2.28 2.13
CA TYR A 227 -11.98 2.70 1.33
C TYR A 227 -12.01 1.97 0.01
N GLU A 228 -11.68 2.67 -1.06
CA GLU A 228 -11.63 2.13 -2.40
C GLU A 228 -10.44 2.71 -3.15
N GLY A 229 -9.63 1.85 -3.74
CA GLY A 229 -8.44 2.21 -4.47
C GLY A 229 -8.37 1.54 -5.83
N TYR A 230 -7.98 2.31 -6.84
CA TYR A 230 -7.62 1.83 -8.17
C TYR A 230 -6.21 2.28 -8.47
N ASN A 231 -5.38 1.37 -8.96
CA ASN A 231 -4.05 1.71 -9.42
C ASN A 231 -3.81 1.11 -10.81
N TRP A 232 -2.99 1.78 -11.59
CA TRP A 232 -2.58 1.32 -12.92
C TRP A 232 -1.18 1.82 -13.26
N GLY A 233 -0.54 1.15 -14.16
CA GLY A 233 0.77 1.55 -14.65
C GLY A 233 1.11 0.86 -15.95
N ALA A 234 1.97 1.51 -16.72
CA ALA A 234 2.57 0.96 -17.92
C ALA A 234 3.99 1.49 -18.07
N GLY A 235 4.84 0.72 -18.70
CA GLY A 235 6.20 1.16 -18.98
C GLY A 235 6.86 0.37 -20.08
N ALA A 236 7.95 0.97 -20.58
CA ALA A 236 8.80 0.39 -21.60
C ALA A 236 10.26 0.49 -21.17
N LYS A 237 11.03 -0.55 -21.42
CA LYS A 237 12.45 -0.61 -21.14
C LYS A 237 13.20 -1.00 -22.40
N TYR A 238 14.15 -0.15 -22.81
CA TYR A 238 15.02 -0.39 -23.95
C TYR A 238 16.48 -0.52 -23.51
N LYS A 239 17.06 -1.69 -23.76
CA LYS A 239 18.46 -2.00 -23.48
C LYS A 239 19.30 -1.63 -24.70
N LEU A 240 19.96 -0.50 -24.67
CA LEU A 240 20.92 -0.07 -25.70
C LEU A 240 22.14 -1.00 -25.73
N SER A 241 22.55 -1.49 -24.55
CA SER A 241 23.63 -2.45 -24.37
C SER A 241 23.44 -3.18 -23.04
N LYS A 242 24.39 -4.07 -22.67
CA LYS A 242 24.37 -4.74 -21.36
C LYS A 242 24.42 -3.76 -20.15
N ARG A 243 24.88 -2.51 -20.37
CA ARG A 243 25.06 -1.51 -19.31
C ARG A 243 24.24 -0.24 -19.51
N ASN A 244 23.66 -0.06 -20.69
CA ASN A 244 22.94 1.15 -21.06
C ASN A 244 21.46 0.83 -21.27
N VAL A 245 20.60 1.49 -20.50
CA VAL A 245 19.16 1.26 -20.50
C VAL A 245 18.44 2.60 -20.50
N ILE A 246 17.41 2.70 -21.34
CA ILE A 246 16.42 3.77 -21.25
C ILE A 246 15.11 3.13 -20.77
N GLN A 247 14.43 3.78 -19.85
CA GLN A 247 13.19 3.31 -19.30
C GLN A 247 12.18 4.44 -19.18
N PHE A 248 10.98 4.20 -19.67
CA PHE A 248 9.81 5.06 -19.46
C PHE A 248 8.82 4.33 -18.59
N ASP A 249 8.28 5.02 -17.60
CA ASP A 249 7.28 4.51 -16.69
C ASP A 249 6.17 5.55 -16.49
N TYR A 250 4.93 5.10 -16.53
CA TYR A 250 3.77 5.87 -16.12
C TYR A 250 2.98 5.11 -15.07
N SER A 251 2.51 5.79 -14.05
CA SER A 251 1.61 5.23 -13.04
C SER A 251 0.52 6.20 -12.63
N GLY A 252 -0.61 5.66 -12.25
CA GLY A 252 -1.72 6.41 -11.70
C GLY A 252 -2.39 5.66 -10.56
N ASN A 253 -3.04 6.43 -9.69
CA ASN A 253 -3.77 5.90 -8.57
C ASN A 253 -4.96 6.81 -8.27
N ASN A 254 -6.11 6.20 -7.93
CA ASN A 254 -7.25 6.88 -7.33
C ASN A 254 -7.57 6.19 -6.01
N TYR A 255 -7.68 6.94 -4.94
CA TYR A 255 -8.06 6.43 -3.63
C TYR A 255 -9.16 7.29 -3.03
N ALA A 256 -10.26 6.66 -2.63
CA ALA A 256 -11.41 7.32 -2.04
C ALA A 256 -11.73 6.74 -0.66
N SER A 257 -12.08 7.62 0.27
CA SER A 257 -12.68 7.27 1.56
C SER A 257 -14.11 7.79 1.60
N ARG A 258 -15.06 6.97 2.10
CA ARG A 258 -16.48 7.32 2.21
C ARG A 258 -17.01 6.87 3.55
N TYR A 259 -17.98 7.62 4.08
CA TYR A 259 -18.87 7.16 5.14
C TYR A 259 -20.06 6.44 4.53
N LYS A 260 -20.43 5.31 5.11
CA LYS A 260 -21.71 4.62 4.87
C LYS A 260 -22.55 4.82 6.12
N TYR A 261 -23.59 5.63 6.05
CA TYR A 261 -24.42 5.94 7.22
C TYR A 261 -25.20 4.72 7.70
N LEU A 262 -25.24 4.52 9.02
CA LEU A 262 -25.93 3.45 9.71
C LEU A 262 -27.28 3.93 10.25
N ILE A 263 -27.34 5.21 10.65
CA ILE A 263 -28.51 5.92 11.10
C ILE A 263 -28.61 7.25 10.34
N GLU A 264 -29.77 7.89 10.37
CA GLU A 264 -29.93 9.23 9.78
C GLU A 264 -29.02 10.23 10.48
N ASN A 265 -28.21 10.94 9.71
CA ASN A 265 -27.32 11.95 10.22
C ASN A 265 -26.90 12.94 9.13
N SER A 266 -26.88 14.24 9.46
CA SER A 266 -26.41 15.32 8.58
C SER A 266 -27.07 15.32 7.18
N GLY A 267 -28.36 14.93 7.10
CA GLY A 267 -29.10 14.85 5.85
C GLY A 267 -28.87 13.60 5.02
N TYR A 268 -28.11 12.63 5.54
CA TYR A 268 -27.94 11.31 4.93
C TYR A 268 -28.81 10.27 5.62
N LEU A 269 -29.47 9.43 4.83
CA LEU A 269 -30.27 8.30 5.31
C LEU A 269 -29.39 7.04 5.51
N PRO A 270 -29.86 6.06 6.33
CA PRO A 270 -29.17 4.78 6.47
C PRO A 270 -28.91 4.11 5.12
N GLY A 271 -27.68 3.60 4.95
CA GLY A 271 -27.22 2.99 3.69
C GLY A 271 -26.66 3.94 2.65
N GLN A 272 -26.86 5.25 2.79
CA GLN A 272 -26.27 6.23 1.88
C GLN A 272 -24.77 6.43 2.13
N TYR A 273 -24.06 6.87 1.09
CA TYR A 273 -22.62 7.12 1.13
C TYR A 273 -22.31 8.60 0.97
N ALA A 274 -21.38 9.11 1.78
CA ALA A 274 -20.77 10.43 1.62
C ALA A 274 -19.27 10.30 1.34
N LEU A 275 -18.79 10.96 0.30
CA LEU A 275 -17.37 11.05 0.03
C LEU A 275 -16.72 11.94 1.09
N THR A 276 -15.71 11.43 1.80
CA THR A 276 -14.95 12.20 2.80
C THR A 276 -13.61 12.66 2.24
N LYS A 277 -12.99 11.88 1.37
CA LYS A 277 -11.71 12.21 0.74
C LYS A 277 -11.57 11.49 -0.59
N LEU A 278 -11.04 12.21 -1.57
CA LEU A 278 -10.58 11.65 -2.84
C LEU A 278 -9.15 12.10 -3.07
N GLN A 279 -8.27 11.16 -3.38
CA GLN A 279 -6.89 11.39 -3.74
C GLN A 279 -6.62 10.79 -5.10
N LYS A 280 -6.06 11.57 -6.01
CA LYS A 280 -5.64 11.13 -7.35
C LYS A 280 -4.16 11.44 -7.51
N PHE A 281 -3.45 10.50 -8.05
CA PHE A 281 -2.01 10.61 -8.26
C PHE A 281 -1.65 10.13 -9.66
N HIS A 282 -0.80 10.87 -10.34
CA HIS A 282 -0.22 10.53 -11.63
C HIS A 282 1.28 10.83 -11.59
N ASP A 283 2.05 9.92 -12.11
CA ASP A 283 3.51 10.01 -12.15
C ASP A 283 4.00 9.47 -13.49
N ALA A 284 4.82 10.24 -14.20
CA ALA A 284 5.48 9.85 -15.43
C ALA A 284 6.98 10.10 -15.29
N GLU A 285 7.79 9.09 -15.54
CA GLU A 285 9.25 9.14 -15.41
C GLU A 285 9.91 8.62 -16.68
N LEU A 286 10.90 9.38 -17.19
CA LEU A 286 11.83 8.91 -18.20
C LEU A 286 13.23 8.93 -17.60
N LYS A 287 13.91 7.78 -17.58
CA LYS A 287 15.26 7.65 -17.04
C LYS A 287 16.19 6.88 -17.98
N GLY A 288 17.45 7.29 -17.94
CA GLY A 288 18.55 6.62 -18.61
C GLY A 288 19.60 6.16 -17.59
N ILE A 289 20.05 4.94 -17.72
CA ILE A 289 21.14 4.35 -16.93
C ILE A 289 22.27 4.06 -17.90
N PHE A 290 23.46 4.67 -17.70
CA PHE A 290 24.59 4.56 -18.59
C PHE A 290 25.83 4.13 -17.82
N GLY A 291 26.39 3.00 -18.19
CA GLY A 291 27.66 2.49 -17.66
C GLY A 291 28.83 2.91 -18.57
N PHE A 292 29.56 3.95 -18.21
CA PHE A 292 30.70 4.45 -19.00
C PHE A 292 31.97 3.60 -18.82
N THR A 293 32.15 3.04 -17.62
CA THR A 293 33.28 2.13 -17.31
C THR A 293 32.77 0.92 -16.51
N THR A 294 33.66 -0.03 -16.21
CA THR A 294 33.32 -1.20 -15.36
C THR A 294 32.83 -0.78 -13.98
N ASN A 295 33.28 0.36 -13.48
CA ASN A 295 33.05 0.81 -12.10
C ASN A 295 32.25 2.13 -12.01
N SER A 296 31.79 2.68 -13.15
CA SER A 296 31.04 3.93 -13.18
C SER A 296 29.71 3.76 -13.89
N THR A 297 28.63 4.06 -13.16
CA THR A 297 27.28 4.10 -13.70
C THR A 297 26.69 5.46 -13.41
N THR A 298 26.10 6.07 -14.42
CA THR A 298 25.45 7.37 -14.34
C THR A 298 23.95 7.19 -14.58
N LEU A 299 23.14 7.83 -13.75
CA LEU A 299 21.70 7.87 -13.84
C LEU A 299 21.25 9.29 -14.19
N PHE A 300 20.43 9.43 -15.23
CA PHE A 300 19.73 10.66 -15.60
C PHE A 300 18.25 10.40 -15.64
N GLY A 301 17.44 11.38 -15.24
CA GLY A 301 16.01 11.23 -15.36
C GLY A 301 15.29 12.56 -15.27
N VAL A 302 14.08 12.52 -15.79
CA VAL A 302 13.07 13.57 -15.63
C VAL A 302 11.79 12.90 -15.16
N ASP A 303 11.13 13.49 -14.19
CA ASP A 303 9.82 13.05 -13.74
C ASP A 303 8.82 14.22 -13.75
N TYR A 304 7.58 13.85 -13.95
CA TYR A 304 6.43 14.72 -13.81
C TYR A 304 5.40 14.05 -12.92
N ARG A 305 4.97 14.77 -11.90
CA ARG A 305 4.02 14.27 -10.91
C ARG A 305 2.87 15.25 -10.72
N ARG A 306 1.67 14.70 -10.66
CA ARG A 306 0.45 15.44 -10.31
C ARG A 306 -0.27 14.71 -9.18
N GLU A 307 -0.53 15.43 -8.11
CA GLU A 307 -1.35 14.95 -7.00
C GLU A 307 -2.55 15.88 -6.80
N VAL A 308 -3.74 15.32 -6.66
CA VAL A 308 -4.99 16.05 -6.39
C VAL A 308 -5.63 15.45 -5.15
N ILE A 309 -5.91 16.29 -4.16
CA ILE A 309 -6.62 15.92 -2.94
C ILE A 309 -7.88 16.76 -2.85
N ARG A 310 -9.04 16.11 -2.79
CA ARG A 310 -10.34 16.72 -2.59
C ARG A 310 -10.97 16.22 -1.28
N ARG A 311 -11.44 17.17 -0.47
CA ARG A 311 -12.20 16.94 0.76
C ARG A 311 -13.52 17.71 0.65
N PRO A 312 -14.66 17.06 0.40
CA PRO A 312 -15.94 17.72 0.18
C PRO A 312 -16.42 18.60 1.36
N GLU A 313 -16.16 18.15 2.58
CA GLU A 313 -16.54 18.90 3.81
C GLU A 313 -15.88 20.30 3.91
N SER A 314 -14.74 20.49 3.27
CA SER A 314 -14.03 21.78 3.27
C SER A 314 -14.21 22.58 1.99
N ASP A 315 -14.93 22.00 1.00
CA ASP A 315 -15.06 22.50 -0.40
C ASP A 315 -13.70 22.89 -1.03
N LYS A 316 -12.63 22.22 -0.56
CA LYS A 316 -11.25 22.51 -0.97
C LYS A 316 -10.72 21.37 -1.82
N GLU A 317 -10.37 21.70 -3.04
CA GLU A 317 -9.50 20.89 -3.89
C GLU A 317 -8.10 21.50 -3.89
N ARG A 318 -7.10 20.69 -3.62
CA ARG A 318 -5.68 21.08 -3.74
C ARG A 318 -5.03 20.22 -4.80
N SER A 319 -4.41 20.88 -5.77
CA SER A 319 -3.59 20.24 -6.79
C SER A 319 -2.13 20.61 -6.56
N LEU A 320 -1.25 19.62 -6.53
CA LEU A 320 0.19 19.79 -6.48
C LEU A 320 0.78 19.24 -7.77
N TYR A 321 1.60 20.04 -8.42
CA TYR A 321 2.37 19.66 -9.60
C TYR A 321 3.84 19.73 -9.24
N THR A 322 4.59 18.69 -9.54
CA THR A 322 6.03 18.65 -9.34
C THR A 322 6.68 18.11 -10.60
N SER A 323 7.71 18.79 -11.05
CA SER A 323 8.61 18.26 -12.08
C SER A 323 10.02 18.33 -11.53
N SER A 324 10.81 17.30 -11.75
CA SER A 324 12.21 17.28 -11.38
C SER A 324 13.05 16.67 -12.49
N ALA A 325 14.31 17.10 -12.52
CA ALA A 325 15.33 16.47 -13.33
C ALA A 325 16.48 16.11 -12.40
N TYR A 326 17.04 14.93 -12.57
CA TYR A 326 18.17 14.46 -11.79
C TYR A 326 19.25 13.90 -12.69
N GLY A 327 20.49 14.03 -12.26
CA GLY A 327 21.68 13.62 -12.97
C GLY A 327 22.76 13.12 -12.01
N PRO A 328 23.96 12.84 -12.54
CA PRO A 328 25.05 12.35 -11.72
C PRO A 328 25.47 13.39 -10.69
N HIS A 329 25.73 12.90 -9.49
CA HIS A 329 26.41 13.65 -8.43
C HIS A 329 27.86 13.25 -8.38
#